data_15dff79feca6f2b77b6f108ca44432d3
#
_entry.id   15dff79feca6f2b77b6f108ca44432d3
#
_cell.length_a   1.000
_cell.length_b   1.000
_cell.length_c   1.000
_cell.angle_alpha   90.00
_cell.angle_beta   90.00
_cell.angle_gamma   90.00
#
_symmetry.space_group_name_H-M   'P 1'
#
loop_
_entity.id
_entity.type
_entity.pdbx_description
1 polymer ?
#
loop_
_entity_poly.entity_id
_entity_poly.type
_entity_poly.pdbx_seq_one_letter_code
_entity_poly.pdbx_strand_id
1 'polypeptide(L)'
;MKKIAIDYFCKLFSFRIHNGNYEGLPRFFPVLEDNEASNLCRVISDEEVKESIFSIGGLKAPGPDGIPAAFYHNQWEVCGKELVGVVRESFRVGSFPAELNQTLITLVPKVPSPLDMSQIRPISLCNTTYKAISKIIVQRLRSLLPKLISPNQVAFIPGRHIQDNIVVAQEAFHKFKSMKGKKGYVAWKIDLAKAYDRIQWSFIRQVISEVGIEGSFRDLIMWCITSVNYRVVLNGEVSDQFSPGCGIRQGDPLSPYLFVLCMEKLSHLIFERRNLGTWKSIKISRGGPEISHLFFTDDLILFGQASISQAKTMKECLDIFCDYSGQQVSYPKSRVLCSTNVKERDAKLIAEVCDSPITKDLGKYLGVPLIHGRVRVRTYWDIVERTQKRLAAWKMDSLSLAGRVTLIKAVTSALPIYAMQTVKFPSEMCYKLDKINRDFLWGHSSKAVVHLVKWDTVCLPKNKGGLGIKKTKEMNQALLAKAGWRILQNEDGIWCQI
;
A
#
# COMPACT_ATOMS: atom_id res chain seq x y z
N MET A 1 18.66 -4.95 25.46
CA MET A 1 17.66 -4.83 24.37
C MET A 1 17.71 -3.48 23.66
N LYS A 2 17.73 -2.32 24.35
CA LYS A 2 17.82 -0.99 23.68
C LYS A 2 19.02 -0.90 22.73
N LYS A 3 20.23 -1.25 23.16
CA LYS A 3 21.43 -1.23 22.32
C LYS A 3 21.27 -2.08 21.07
N ILE A 4 20.73 -3.30 21.19
CA ILE A 4 20.47 -4.19 20.06
C ILE A 4 19.50 -3.53 19.06
N ALA A 5 18.44 -2.86 19.54
CA ALA A 5 17.49 -2.18 18.67
C ALA A 5 18.16 -0.99 17.95
N ILE A 6 18.92 -0.16 18.66
CA ILE A 6 19.66 0.98 18.09
C ILE A 6 20.65 0.49 17.04
N ASP A 7 21.50 -0.49 17.38
CA ASP A 7 22.51 -1.06 16.48
C ASP A 7 21.86 -1.64 15.20
N TYR A 8 20.72 -2.32 15.36
CA TYR A 8 19.96 -2.85 14.24
C TYR A 8 19.44 -1.75 13.30
N PHE A 9 18.80 -0.71 13.86
CA PHE A 9 18.24 0.38 13.06
C PHE A 9 19.32 1.29 12.48
N CYS A 10 20.39 1.59 13.22
CA CYS A 10 21.54 2.29 12.67
C CYS A 10 22.14 1.55 11.45
N LYS A 11 22.30 0.22 11.54
CA LYS A 11 22.76 -0.60 10.42
C LYS A 11 21.74 -0.64 9.27
N LEU A 12 20.44 -0.70 9.57
CA LEU A 12 19.38 -0.74 8.56
C LEU A 12 19.31 0.56 7.76
N PHE A 13 19.39 1.70 8.44
CA PHE A 13 19.34 3.04 7.86
C PHE A 13 20.72 3.61 7.51
N SER A 14 21.78 2.79 7.50
CA SER A 14 23.09 3.27 7.07
C SER A 14 23.13 3.52 5.57
N PHE A 15 23.78 4.62 5.22
CA PHE A 15 24.05 4.96 3.83
C PHE A 15 24.86 3.85 3.15
N ARG A 16 24.49 3.48 1.94
CA ARG A 16 25.26 2.61 1.07
C ARG A 16 25.87 3.46 -0.02
N ILE A 17 27.20 3.35 -0.18
CA ILE A 17 27.90 4.08 -1.25
C ILE A 17 27.37 3.58 -2.58
N HIS A 18 26.72 4.47 -3.31
CA HIS A 18 26.39 4.29 -4.72
C HIS A 18 27.21 5.34 -5.50
N ASN A 19 27.73 4.98 -6.65
CA ASN A 19 28.59 5.87 -7.45
C ASN A 19 27.90 7.12 -8.01
N GLY A 20 26.67 7.40 -7.62
CA GLY A 20 25.94 8.65 -7.90
C GLY A 20 25.64 8.94 -9.38
N ASN A 21 26.09 8.10 -10.30
CA ASN A 21 25.80 8.25 -11.73
C ASN A 21 24.51 7.52 -12.09
N TYR A 22 23.46 8.28 -12.38
CA TYR A 22 22.12 7.79 -12.77
C TYR A 22 21.89 7.85 -14.28
N GLU A 23 22.94 8.06 -15.10
CA GLU A 23 22.82 8.22 -16.56
C GLU A 23 22.27 6.98 -17.28
N GLY A 24 22.43 5.79 -16.68
CA GLY A 24 21.92 4.53 -17.24
C GLY A 24 20.41 4.29 -17.03
N LEU A 25 19.68 5.16 -16.33
CA LEU A 25 18.25 4.99 -16.11
C LEU A 25 17.41 5.74 -17.16
N PRO A 26 16.43 5.07 -17.80
CA PRO A 26 15.56 5.73 -18.77
C PRO A 26 14.73 6.82 -18.12
N ARG A 27 14.44 7.90 -18.87
CA ARG A 27 13.69 9.08 -18.43
C ARG A 27 12.40 9.17 -19.24
N PHE A 28 11.29 8.71 -18.66
CA PHE A 28 9.98 8.71 -19.32
C PHE A 28 8.90 9.47 -18.52
N PHE A 29 9.29 10.26 -17.51
CA PHE A 29 8.33 11.14 -16.88
C PHE A 29 7.86 12.19 -17.90
N PRO A 30 6.54 12.44 -17.97
CA PRO A 30 6.03 13.53 -18.80
C PRO A 30 6.49 14.87 -18.22
N VAL A 31 6.76 15.82 -19.10
CA VAL A 31 7.12 17.19 -18.72
C VAL A 31 5.93 17.84 -18.00
N LEU A 32 6.20 18.50 -16.88
CA LEU A 32 5.20 19.31 -16.20
C LEU A 32 4.93 20.57 -17.01
N GLU A 33 3.67 20.95 -17.10
CA GLU A 33 3.27 22.24 -17.68
C GLU A 33 3.61 23.38 -16.72
N ASP A 34 3.80 24.60 -17.24
CA ASP A 34 4.16 25.76 -16.42
C ASP A 34 3.15 26.06 -15.31
N ASN A 35 1.87 25.83 -15.57
CA ASN A 35 0.80 25.96 -14.58
C ASN A 35 0.89 24.89 -13.48
N GLU A 36 1.26 23.64 -13.84
CA GLU A 36 1.46 22.54 -12.89
C GLU A 36 2.67 22.82 -11.98
N ALA A 37 3.79 23.23 -12.55
CA ALA A 37 4.99 23.60 -11.81
C ALA A 37 4.74 24.81 -10.90
N SER A 38 4.05 25.86 -11.39
CA SER A 38 3.70 27.04 -10.62
C SER A 38 2.77 26.72 -9.45
N ASN A 39 1.81 25.80 -9.63
CA ASN A 39 0.91 25.36 -8.56
C ASN A 39 1.64 24.66 -7.41
N LEU A 40 2.74 23.97 -7.66
CA LEU A 40 3.55 23.36 -6.60
C LEU A 40 4.19 24.43 -5.70
N CYS A 41 4.61 25.55 -6.29
CA CYS A 41 5.34 26.63 -5.61
C CYS A 41 4.44 27.80 -5.17
N ARG A 42 3.12 27.74 -5.41
CA ARG A 42 2.20 28.83 -5.03
C ARG A 42 2.27 29.15 -3.54
N VAL A 43 1.98 30.40 -3.18
CA VAL A 43 1.92 30.83 -1.77
C VAL A 43 0.91 29.96 -0.99
N ILE A 44 1.28 29.60 0.23
CA ILE A 44 0.42 28.83 1.14
C ILE A 44 -0.67 29.74 1.73
N SER A 45 -1.95 29.33 1.61
CA SER A 45 -3.05 30.04 2.27
C SER A 45 -3.25 29.56 3.71
N ASP A 46 -3.93 30.37 4.53
CA ASP A 46 -4.28 30.02 5.91
C ASP A 46 -5.22 28.79 5.93
N GLU A 47 -6.14 28.75 4.98
CA GLU A 47 -7.10 27.66 4.80
C GLU A 47 -6.39 26.35 4.50
N GLU A 48 -5.38 26.35 3.61
CA GLU A 48 -4.61 25.16 3.25
C GLU A 48 -3.90 24.57 4.47
N VAL A 49 -3.34 25.41 5.35
CA VAL A 49 -2.72 24.95 6.61
C VAL A 49 -3.78 24.43 7.57
N LYS A 50 -4.88 25.16 7.74
CA LYS A 50 -5.99 24.74 8.60
C LYS A 50 -6.57 23.40 8.17
N GLU A 51 -6.88 23.21 6.90
CA GLU A 51 -7.38 21.96 6.34
C GLU A 51 -6.39 20.81 6.53
N SER A 52 -5.10 21.04 6.35
CA SER A 52 -4.08 20.03 6.55
C SER A 52 -4.07 19.51 7.98
N ILE A 53 -4.11 20.40 8.98
CA ILE A 53 -4.16 20.07 10.42
C ILE A 53 -5.47 19.35 10.76
N PHE A 54 -6.61 19.92 10.35
CA PHE A 54 -7.94 19.37 10.69
C PHE A 54 -8.21 18.02 10.01
N SER A 55 -7.50 17.71 8.93
CA SER A 55 -7.54 16.39 8.30
C SER A 55 -6.75 15.31 9.04
N ILE A 56 -5.94 15.68 10.04
CA ILE A 56 -5.26 14.73 10.93
C ILE A 56 -6.23 14.33 12.03
N GLY A 57 -6.51 13.05 12.20
CA GLY A 57 -7.39 12.59 13.29
C GLY A 57 -6.89 13.07 14.65
N GLY A 58 -7.74 13.74 15.43
CA GLY A 58 -7.36 14.39 16.69
C GLY A 58 -6.63 13.49 17.69
N LEU A 59 -7.00 12.21 17.77
CA LEU A 59 -6.44 11.21 18.67
C LEU A 59 -5.29 10.38 18.03
N LYS A 60 -4.75 10.81 16.89
CA LYS A 60 -3.54 10.18 16.33
C LYS A 60 -2.34 10.44 17.26
N ALA A 61 -1.49 9.42 17.39
CA ALA A 61 -0.30 9.50 18.23
C ALA A 61 0.57 10.71 17.84
N PRO A 62 0.97 11.55 18.81
CA PRO A 62 1.85 12.69 18.61
C PRO A 62 3.29 12.22 18.34
N GLY A 63 4.15 13.17 17.99
CA GLY A 63 5.60 13.01 17.92
C GLY A 63 6.29 13.18 19.30
N PRO A 64 7.62 13.45 19.28
CA PRO A 64 8.38 13.70 20.48
C PRO A 64 7.91 14.89 21.33
N ASP A 65 7.25 15.88 20.70
CA ASP A 65 6.69 17.06 21.36
C ASP A 65 5.46 16.74 22.25
N GLY A 66 4.89 15.56 22.10
CA GLY A 66 3.70 15.13 22.84
C GLY A 66 2.41 15.85 22.44
N ILE A 67 2.41 16.71 21.40
CA ILE A 67 1.27 17.55 21.02
C ILE A 67 0.41 16.84 19.95
N PRO A 68 -0.80 16.33 20.30
CA PRO A 68 -1.69 15.71 19.34
C PRO A 68 -2.41 16.73 18.47
N ALA A 69 -2.96 16.29 17.33
CA ALA A 69 -3.74 17.17 16.47
C ALA A 69 -4.98 17.79 17.16
N ALA A 70 -5.55 17.09 18.14
CA ALA A 70 -6.66 17.61 18.94
C ALA A 70 -6.33 18.93 19.66
N PHE A 71 -5.07 19.14 20.06
CA PHE A 71 -4.63 20.42 20.62
C PHE A 71 -4.84 21.56 19.62
N TYR A 72 -4.33 21.42 18.41
CA TYR A 72 -4.47 22.43 17.34
C TYR A 72 -5.92 22.61 16.90
N HIS A 73 -6.74 21.55 16.90
CA HIS A 73 -8.17 21.66 16.59
C HIS A 73 -8.90 22.54 17.61
N ASN A 74 -8.59 22.39 18.90
CA ASN A 74 -9.26 23.09 19.98
C ASN A 74 -8.69 24.50 20.23
N GLN A 75 -7.43 24.74 19.90
CA GLN A 75 -6.70 25.98 20.19
C GLN A 75 -6.30 26.73 18.90
N TRP A 76 -7.03 26.53 17.80
CA TRP A 76 -6.70 27.11 16.49
C TRP A 76 -6.63 28.64 16.54
N GLU A 77 -7.56 29.28 17.24
CA GLU A 77 -7.62 30.75 17.39
C GLU A 77 -6.38 31.34 18.10
N VAL A 78 -5.71 30.52 18.92
CA VAL A 78 -4.52 30.92 19.69
C VAL A 78 -3.25 30.64 18.89
N CYS A 79 -3.06 29.43 18.39
CA CYS A 79 -1.79 28.99 17.80
C CYS A 79 -1.79 28.90 16.27
N GLY A 80 -2.95 29.09 15.63
CA GLY A 80 -3.06 28.90 14.18
C GLY A 80 -2.22 29.86 13.37
N LYS A 81 -2.11 31.13 13.83
CA LYS A 81 -1.37 32.19 13.14
C LYS A 81 0.13 31.93 13.09
N GLU A 82 0.72 31.50 14.22
CA GLU A 82 2.12 31.13 14.33
C GLU A 82 2.41 29.88 13.49
N LEU A 83 1.51 28.88 13.54
CA LEU A 83 1.65 27.67 12.73
C LEU A 83 1.63 27.97 11.23
N VAL A 84 0.72 28.84 10.77
CA VAL A 84 0.68 29.31 9.38
C VAL A 84 2.01 30.00 9.01
N GLY A 85 2.54 30.85 9.90
CA GLY A 85 3.84 31.50 9.71
C GLY A 85 4.97 30.49 9.51
N VAL A 86 5.08 29.48 10.38
CA VAL A 86 6.10 28.43 10.28
C VAL A 86 5.97 27.62 8.99
N VAL A 87 4.75 27.26 8.61
CA VAL A 87 4.51 26.49 7.37
C VAL A 87 4.88 27.32 6.13
N ARG A 88 4.42 28.58 6.04
CA ARG A 88 4.76 29.49 4.92
C ARG A 88 6.26 29.67 4.77
N GLU A 89 6.94 29.94 5.87
CA GLU A 89 8.39 30.10 5.86
C GLU A 89 9.10 28.84 5.40
N SER A 90 8.62 27.67 5.84
CA SER A 90 9.17 26.36 5.41
C SER A 90 9.11 26.17 3.89
N PHE A 91 7.99 26.55 3.26
CA PHE A 91 7.84 26.47 1.81
C PHE A 91 8.64 27.51 1.05
N ARG A 92 8.80 28.72 1.63
CA ARG A 92 9.58 29.80 1.05
C ARG A 92 11.08 29.49 1.02
N VAL A 93 11.62 28.97 2.14
CA VAL A 93 13.04 28.70 2.33
C VAL A 93 13.43 27.30 1.82
N GLY A 94 12.50 26.34 1.77
CA GLY A 94 12.79 24.94 1.44
C GLY A 94 13.33 24.14 2.63
N SER A 95 13.15 24.63 3.87
CA SER A 95 13.59 23.99 5.10
C SER A 95 12.80 24.50 6.31
N PHE A 96 12.88 23.82 7.42
CA PHE A 96 12.28 24.18 8.71
C PHE A 96 13.22 23.78 9.85
N PRO A 97 13.05 24.28 11.09
CA PRO A 97 13.88 23.89 12.23
C PRO A 97 13.95 22.37 12.41
N ALA A 98 15.16 21.83 12.54
CA ALA A 98 15.40 20.37 12.59
C ALA A 98 14.68 19.70 13.78
N GLU A 99 14.41 20.45 14.85
CA GLU A 99 13.66 20.00 16.03
C GLU A 99 12.25 19.54 15.67
N LEU A 100 11.61 20.17 14.67
CA LEU A 100 10.28 19.76 14.18
C LEU A 100 10.32 18.40 13.48
N ASN A 101 11.50 17.96 12.99
CA ASN A 101 11.66 16.69 12.29
C ASN A 101 12.15 15.54 13.20
N GLN A 102 12.29 15.77 14.50
CA GLN A 102 12.54 14.69 15.43
C GLN A 102 11.42 13.66 15.41
N THR A 103 11.77 12.39 15.48
CA THR A 103 10.81 11.30 15.27
C THR A 103 11.06 10.18 16.28
N LEU A 104 10.00 9.70 16.93
CA LEU A 104 10.03 8.49 17.73
C LEU A 104 9.73 7.27 16.86
N ILE A 105 10.52 6.22 16.98
CA ILE A 105 10.25 4.91 16.36
C ILE A 105 9.59 4.01 17.39
N THR A 106 8.33 3.66 17.16
CA THR A 106 7.62 2.65 17.95
C THR A 106 7.73 1.29 17.27
N LEU A 107 7.94 0.24 18.09
CA LEU A 107 8.22 -1.10 17.63
C LEU A 107 6.95 -1.95 17.60
N VAL A 108 6.42 -2.25 16.41
CA VAL A 108 5.19 -3.03 16.22
C VAL A 108 5.51 -4.44 15.72
N PRO A 109 5.20 -5.51 16.48
CA PRO A 109 5.44 -6.87 16.04
C PRO A 109 4.67 -7.24 14.77
N LYS A 110 5.34 -7.92 13.82
CA LYS A 110 4.70 -8.52 12.63
C LYS A 110 4.07 -9.88 12.93
N VAL A 111 4.58 -10.56 13.95
CA VAL A 111 4.16 -11.89 14.40
C VAL A 111 3.87 -11.85 15.91
N PRO A 112 3.05 -12.76 16.46
CA PRO A 112 2.67 -12.74 17.88
C PRO A 112 3.85 -12.79 18.86
N SER A 113 4.95 -13.48 18.52
CA SER A 113 6.15 -13.63 19.34
C SER A 113 7.38 -13.40 18.48
N PRO A 114 7.82 -12.13 18.28
CA PRO A 114 8.99 -11.82 17.46
C PRO A 114 10.27 -12.33 18.15
N LEU A 115 11.11 -13.06 17.41
CA LEU A 115 12.39 -13.58 17.88
C LEU A 115 13.55 -12.63 17.58
N ASP A 116 13.41 -11.80 16.54
CA ASP A 116 14.42 -10.85 16.11
C ASP A 116 13.82 -9.53 15.59
N MET A 117 14.66 -8.51 15.42
CA MET A 117 14.26 -7.18 14.97
C MET A 117 13.75 -7.13 13.53
N SER A 118 14.03 -8.12 12.68
CA SER A 118 13.51 -8.19 11.31
C SER A 118 12.01 -8.42 11.28
N GLN A 119 11.47 -9.07 12.34
CA GLN A 119 10.05 -9.36 12.55
C GLN A 119 9.28 -8.19 13.17
N ILE A 120 9.91 -7.03 13.32
CA ILE A 120 9.33 -5.81 13.88
C ILE A 120 9.19 -4.76 12.78
N ARG A 121 8.10 -3.98 12.82
CA ARG A 121 7.90 -2.79 12.00
C ARG A 121 8.28 -1.55 12.80
N PRO A 122 9.19 -0.70 12.30
CA PRO A 122 9.45 0.61 12.89
C PRO A 122 8.37 1.59 12.44
N ILE A 123 7.45 1.95 13.30
CA ILE A 123 6.43 2.98 13.01
C ILE A 123 6.91 4.32 13.52
N SER A 124 7.00 5.29 12.64
CA SER A 124 7.48 6.64 12.92
C SER A 124 6.35 7.52 13.48
N LEU A 125 6.58 8.09 14.65
CA LEU A 125 5.71 9.07 15.29
C LEU A 125 6.33 10.45 15.10
N CYS A 126 5.80 11.22 14.16
CA CYS A 126 6.24 12.55 13.80
C CYS A 126 5.41 13.62 14.52
N ASN A 127 5.99 14.80 14.74
CA ASN A 127 5.29 15.97 15.30
C ASN A 127 4.11 16.40 14.41
N THR A 128 3.08 16.95 15.01
CA THR A 128 1.86 17.34 14.29
C THR A 128 2.15 18.49 13.30
N THR A 129 2.99 19.45 13.67
CA THR A 129 3.45 20.54 12.78
C THR A 129 4.16 19.98 11.54
N TYR A 130 5.08 19.02 11.71
CA TYR A 130 5.72 18.33 10.59
C TYR A 130 4.68 17.64 9.70
N LYS A 131 3.71 16.91 10.29
CA LYS A 131 2.65 16.25 9.52
C LYS A 131 1.82 17.23 8.71
N ALA A 132 1.63 18.47 9.17
CA ALA A 132 0.95 19.52 8.39
C ALA A 132 1.76 19.87 7.14
N ILE A 133 3.05 20.17 7.28
CA ILE A 133 3.96 20.46 6.16
C ILE A 133 3.94 19.32 5.14
N SER A 134 4.17 18.07 5.60
CA SER A 134 4.21 16.91 4.71
C SER A 134 2.87 16.63 4.01
N LYS A 135 1.73 16.91 4.65
CA LYS A 135 0.40 16.77 4.04
C LYS A 135 0.14 17.82 2.96
N ILE A 136 0.58 19.07 3.15
CA ILE A 136 0.46 20.12 2.12
C ILE A 136 1.29 19.73 0.89
N ILE A 137 2.53 19.25 1.09
CA ILE A 137 3.34 18.70 0.00
C ILE A 137 2.58 17.63 -0.75
N VAL A 138 2.00 16.66 -0.02
CA VAL A 138 1.21 15.58 -0.60
C VAL A 138 0.00 16.08 -1.36
N GLN A 139 -0.76 17.03 -0.81
CA GLN A 139 -1.95 17.57 -1.48
C GLN A 139 -1.59 18.20 -2.84
N ARG A 140 -0.46 18.91 -2.92
CA ARG A 140 0.04 19.52 -4.16
C ARG A 140 0.56 18.46 -5.16
N LEU A 141 1.30 17.46 -4.70
CA LEU A 141 1.78 16.38 -5.56
C LEU A 141 0.66 15.49 -6.09
N ARG A 142 -0.40 15.32 -5.29
CA ARG A 142 -1.47 14.35 -5.56
C ARG A 142 -2.17 14.57 -6.89
N SER A 143 -2.34 15.82 -7.33
CA SER A 143 -2.98 16.16 -8.62
C SER A 143 -2.14 15.72 -9.82
N LEU A 144 -0.81 15.62 -9.67
CA LEU A 144 0.13 15.29 -10.73
C LEU A 144 0.30 13.75 -10.90
N LEU A 145 0.08 12.98 -9.84
CA LEU A 145 0.37 11.55 -9.83
C LEU A 145 -0.34 10.75 -10.93
N PRO A 146 -1.62 11.01 -11.28
CA PRO A 146 -2.27 10.27 -12.38
C PRO A 146 -1.55 10.43 -13.73
N LYS A 147 -0.90 11.58 -13.97
CA LYS A 147 -0.09 11.88 -15.17
C LYS A 147 1.31 11.26 -15.09
N LEU A 148 1.94 11.30 -13.90
CA LEU A 148 3.32 10.88 -13.69
C LEU A 148 3.48 9.35 -13.58
N ILE A 149 2.48 8.65 -13.08
CA ILE A 149 2.56 7.24 -12.73
C ILE A 149 1.78 6.38 -13.72
N SER A 150 2.45 5.37 -14.26
CA SER A 150 1.86 4.42 -15.22
C SER A 150 0.61 3.73 -14.63
N PRO A 151 -0.35 3.30 -15.48
CA PRO A 151 -1.58 2.66 -15.02
C PRO A 151 -1.37 1.31 -14.32
N ASN A 152 -0.17 0.76 -14.38
CA ASN A 152 0.21 -0.51 -13.73
C ASN A 152 0.42 -0.37 -12.21
N GLN A 153 0.64 0.84 -11.69
CA GLN A 153 0.71 1.14 -10.26
C GLN A 153 -0.61 1.78 -9.81
N VAL A 154 -1.29 1.16 -8.84
CA VAL A 154 -2.58 1.68 -8.36
C VAL A 154 -2.54 2.23 -6.93
N ALA A 155 -1.45 2.01 -6.20
CA ALA A 155 -1.34 2.47 -4.81
C ALA A 155 -1.15 3.98 -4.73
N PHE A 156 -1.91 4.62 -3.85
CA PHE A 156 -1.82 6.07 -3.53
C PHE A 156 -2.10 7.03 -4.70
N ILE A 157 -2.60 6.56 -5.83
CA ILE A 157 -2.94 7.36 -6.99
C ILE A 157 -4.43 7.70 -6.97
N PRO A 158 -4.80 8.99 -7.09
CA PRO A 158 -6.21 9.39 -7.17
C PRO A 158 -6.98 8.67 -8.29
N GLY A 159 -8.18 8.22 -8.00
CA GLY A 159 -9.05 7.54 -8.96
C GLY A 159 -8.73 6.05 -9.20
N ARG A 160 -7.57 5.55 -8.76
CA ARG A 160 -7.21 4.12 -8.88
C ARG A 160 -7.60 3.35 -7.62
N HIS A 161 -7.95 2.10 -7.78
CA HIS A 161 -8.44 1.26 -6.69
C HIS A 161 -7.68 -0.06 -6.59
N ILE A 162 -7.48 -0.55 -5.37
CA ILE A 162 -6.78 -1.82 -5.11
C ILE A 162 -7.40 -3.02 -5.86
N GLN A 163 -8.72 -3.04 -6.02
CA GLN A 163 -9.41 -4.10 -6.75
C GLN A 163 -9.04 -4.16 -8.23
N ASP A 164 -8.62 -3.05 -8.83
CA ASP A 164 -8.25 -2.98 -10.24
C ASP A 164 -7.10 -3.95 -10.54
N ASN A 165 -6.03 -3.91 -9.75
CA ASN A 165 -4.92 -4.85 -9.87
C ASN A 165 -5.30 -6.29 -9.48
N ILE A 166 -6.18 -6.46 -8.49
CA ILE A 166 -6.63 -7.80 -8.08
C ILE A 166 -7.37 -8.49 -9.22
N VAL A 167 -8.29 -7.79 -9.91
CA VAL A 167 -9.04 -8.34 -11.05
C VAL A 167 -8.10 -8.69 -12.20
N VAL A 168 -7.19 -7.78 -12.56
CA VAL A 168 -6.20 -8.04 -13.62
C VAL A 168 -5.36 -9.28 -13.30
N ALA A 169 -4.88 -9.39 -12.05
CA ALA A 169 -4.12 -10.57 -11.63
C ALA A 169 -4.95 -11.86 -11.69
N GLN A 170 -6.21 -11.84 -11.22
CA GLN A 170 -7.10 -12.99 -11.28
C GLN A 170 -7.35 -13.46 -12.73
N GLU A 171 -7.59 -12.54 -13.66
CA GLU A 171 -7.78 -12.85 -15.07
C GLU A 171 -6.49 -13.39 -15.71
N ALA A 172 -5.33 -12.79 -15.40
CA ALA A 172 -4.04 -13.29 -15.86
C ALA A 172 -3.81 -14.75 -15.43
N PHE A 173 -4.08 -15.08 -14.16
CA PHE A 173 -3.91 -16.44 -13.67
C PHE A 173 -5.00 -17.42 -14.14
N HIS A 174 -6.21 -16.93 -14.40
CA HIS A 174 -7.23 -17.71 -15.09
C HIS A 174 -6.74 -18.11 -16.49
N LYS A 175 -6.20 -17.15 -17.24
CA LYS A 175 -5.57 -17.38 -18.55
C LYS A 175 -4.41 -18.40 -18.45
N PHE A 176 -3.50 -18.26 -17.49
CA PHE A 176 -2.36 -19.19 -17.31
C PHE A 176 -2.81 -20.64 -17.20
N LYS A 177 -3.94 -20.92 -16.55
CA LYS A 177 -4.49 -22.28 -16.41
C LYS A 177 -5.13 -22.83 -17.67
N SER A 178 -5.73 -21.96 -18.48
CA SER A 178 -6.42 -22.34 -19.70
C SER A 178 -5.50 -22.42 -20.92
N MET A 179 -4.21 -22.02 -20.78
CA MET A 179 -3.26 -21.98 -21.89
C MET A 179 -2.93 -23.36 -22.42
N LYS A 180 -2.97 -23.47 -23.77
CA LYS A 180 -2.57 -24.63 -24.56
C LYS A 180 -1.58 -24.18 -25.64
N GLY A 181 -0.84 -25.13 -26.21
CA GLY A 181 0.12 -24.85 -27.30
C GLY A 181 1.55 -24.57 -26.79
N LYS A 182 2.40 -24.06 -27.70
CA LYS A 182 3.85 -23.94 -27.47
C LYS A 182 4.29 -22.69 -26.71
N LYS A 183 3.50 -21.61 -26.76
CA LYS A 183 3.83 -20.33 -26.08
C LYS A 183 3.26 -20.36 -24.69
N GLY A 184 4.12 -20.31 -23.65
CA GLY A 184 3.74 -20.19 -22.25
C GLY A 184 3.98 -18.80 -21.70
N TYR A 185 3.43 -18.53 -20.50
CA TYR A 185 3.65 -17.30 -19.76
C TYR A 185 4.29 -17.59 -18.40
N VAL A 186 5.01 -16.60 -17.89
CA VAL A 186 5.58 -16.59 -16.53
C VAL A 186 5.08 -15.38 -15.78
N ALA A 187 4.78 -15.58 -14.50
CA ALA A 187 4.56 -14.53 -13.51
C ALA A 187 5.61 -14.68 -12.41
N TRP A 188 6.27 -13.58 -12.08
CA TRP A 188 7.24 -13.52 -10.99
C TRP A 188 6.74 -12.54 -9.94
N LYS A 189 6.25 -13.07 -8.81
CA LYS A 189 5.86 -12.27 -7.64
C LYS A 189 7.09 -11.98 -6.80
N ILE A 190 7.38 -10.71 -6.61
CA ILE A 190 8.61 -10.23 -5.97
C ILE A 190 8.26 -9.65 -4.59
N ASP A 191 9.07 -9.98 -3.61
CA ASP A 191 9.07 -9.40 -2.26
C ASP A 191 10.33 -8.52 -2.12
N LEU A 192 10.15 -7.22 -1.85
CA LEU A 192 11.24 -6.31 -1.56
C LEU A 192 11.56 -6.31 -0.06
N ALA A 193 12.83 -6.52 0.27
CA ALA A 193 13.29 -6.60 1.66
C ALA A 193 13.38 -5.22 2.30
N LYS A 194 12.47 -4.89 3.22
CA LYS A 194 12.50 -3.60 3.96
C LYS A 194 12.47 -2.39 3.00
N ALA A 195 11.56 -2.38 2.05
CA ALA A 195 11.52 -1.45 0.93
C ALA A 195 11.58 0.03 1.33
N TYR A 196 10.78 0.45 2.33
CA TYR A 196 10.79 1.83 2.84
C TYR A 196 12.10 2.20 3.55
N ASP A 197 12.74 1.24 4.19
CA ASP A 197 13.89 1.47 5.06
C ASP A 197 15.21 1.56 4.27
N ARG A 198 15.22 1.18 2.97
CA ARG A 198 16.45 1.02 2.17
C ARG A 198 16.64 2.05 1.06
N ILE A 199 15.57 2.73 0.65
CA ILE A 199 15.60 3.63 -0.50
C ILE A 199 16.63 4.75 -0.30
N GLN A 200 17.50 4.97 -1.29
CA GLN A 200 18.57 5.96 -1.21
C GLN A 200 18.04 7.37 -1.44
N TRP A 201 18.49 8.32 -0.64
CA TRP A 201 18.07 9.73 -0.76
C TRP A 201 18.57 10.40 -2.04
N SER A 202 19.76 10.02 -2.50
CA SER A 202 20.28 10.46 -3.82
C SER A 202 19.37 10.03 -4.96
N PHE A 203 18.85 8.78 -4.90
CA PHE A 203 17.89 8.28 -5.88
C PHE A 203 16.56 9.03 -5.83
N ILE A 204 16.02 9.31 -4.62
CA ILE A 204 14.81 10.12 -4.46
C ILE A 204 15.02 11.51 -5.05
N ARG A 205 16.14 12.18 -4.75
CA ARG A 205 16.49 13.50 -5.31
C ARG A 205 16.51 13.46 -6.84
N GLN A 206 17.16 12.46 -7.43
CA GLN A 206 17.21 12.26 -8.88
C GLN A 206 15.82 12.13 -9.49
N VAL A 207 14.96 11.27 -8.91
CA VAL A 207 13.59 11.06 -9.39
C VAL A 207 12.77 12.33 -9.32
N ILE A 208 12.84 13.09 -8.21
CA ILE A 208 12.13 14.36 -8.03
C ILE A 208 12.58 15.38 -9.08
N SER A 209 13.89 15.48 -9.36
CA SER A 209 14.44 16.38 -10.40
C SER A 209 14.01 15.95 -11.80
N GLU A 210 13.95 14.65 -12.09
CA GLU A 210 13.45 14.14 -13.39
C GLU A 210 11.96 14.40 -13.62
N VAL A 211 11.17 14.47 -12.56
CA VAL A 211 9.76 14.87 -12.61
C VAL A 211 9.61 16.37 -12.95
N GLY A 212 10.69 17.17 -12.81
CA GLY A 212 10.66 18.61 -13.04
C GLY A 212 10.32 19.41 -11.77
N ILE A 213 10.46 18.82 -10.59
CA ILE A 213 10.27 19.53 -9.31
C ILE A 213 11.61 20.13 -8.89
N GLU A 214 11.69 21.46 -8.82
CA GLU A 214 12.91 22.19 -8.54
C GLU A 214 12.73 23.25 -7.44
N GLY A 215 13.80 23.97 -7.11
CA GLY A 215 13.80 25.08 -6.15
C GLY A 215 13.44 24.68 -4.73
N SER A 216 12.85 25.63 -4.00
CA SER A 216 12.52 25.45 -2.56
C SER A 216 11.56 24.29 -2.31
N PHE A 217 10.67 23.95 -3.25
CA PHE A 217 9.74 22.85 -3.08
C PHE A 217 10.47 21.49 -3.09
N ARG A 218 11.42 21.29 -4.01
CA ARG A 218 12.30 20.09 -4.01
C ARG A 218 13.13 20.04 -2.73
N ASP A 219 13.70 21.17 -2.34
CA ASP A 219 14.59 21.22 -1.19
C ASP A 219 13.82 20.95 0.10
N LEU A 220 12.57 21.43 0.22
CA LEU A 220 11.68 21.09 1.33
C LEU A 220 11.34 19.60 1.39
N ILE A 221 11.04 18.96 0.25
CA ILE A 221 10.82 17.51 0.20
C ILE A 221 12.06 16.77 0.69
N MET A 222 13.23 17.17 0.20
CA MET A 222 14.49 16.55 0.62
C MET A 222 14.78 16.82 2.10
N TRP A 223 14.54 18.03 2.60
CA TRP A 223 14.68 18.38 4.02
C TRP A 223 13.80 17.51 4.91
N CYS A 224 12.56 17.21 4.49
CA CYS A 224 11.67 16.31 5.21
C CYS A 224 12.29 14.94 5.47
N ILE A 225 13.10 14.40 4.55
CA ILE A 225 13.66 13.05 4.67
C ILE A 225 15.10 13.04 5.19
N THR A 226 15.89 14.10 4.96
CA THR A 226 17.33 14.11 5.28
C THR A 226 17.66 14.73 6.63
N SER A 227 16.82 15.64 7.16
CA SER A 227 17.06 16.31 8.47
C SER A 227 16.47 15.53 9.65
N VAL A 228 15.95 14.33 9.42
CA VAL A 228 15.30 13.53 10.46
C VAL A 228 16.30 12.96 11.46
N ASN A 229 15.92 12.99 12.74
CA ASN A 229 16.62 12.29 13.80
C ASN A 229 15.68 11.33 14.51
N TYR A 230 16.15 10.12 14.76
CA TYR A 230 15.38 9.04 15.35
C TYR A 230 15.74 8.77 16.81
N ARG A 231 14.73 8.43 17.59
CA ARG A 231 14.86 7.77 18.90
C ARG A 231 13.91 6.58 18.93
N VAL A 232 14.36 5.46 19.46
CA VAL A 232 13.53 4.24 19.58
C VAL A 232 12.83 4.22 20.92
N VAL A 233 11.53 3.94 20.91
CA VAL A 233 10.74 3.70 22.13
C VAL A 233 10.65 2.21 22.39
N LEU A 234 11.14 1.77 23.54
CA LEU A 234 11.11 0.38 23.98
C LEU A 234 10.68 0.31 25.45
N ASN A 235 9.54 -0.35 25.71
CA ASN A 235 8.98 -0.52 27.07
C ASN A 235 8.79 0.81 27.83
N GLY A 236 8.32 1.84 27.12
CA GLY A 236 8.12 3.18 27.70
C GLY A 236 9.36 4.05 27.84
N GLU A 237 10.54 3.51 27.56
CA GLU A 237 11.79 4.26 27.62
C GLU A 237 12.26 4.67 26.22
N VAL A 238 12.79 5.88 26.11
CA VAL A 238 13.34 6.45 24.87
C VAL A 238 14.85 6.21 24.80
N SER A 239 15.34 5.84 23.61
CA SER A 239 16.77 5.63 23.36
C SER A 239 17.52 6.93 23.13
N ASP A 240 18.86 6.83 23.04
CA ASP A 240 19.68 7.87 22.45
C ASP A 240 19.28 8.14 20.99
N GLN A 241 19.57 9.36 20.56
CA GLN A 241 19.27 9.83 19.20
C GLN A 241 20.30 9.29 18.21
N PHE A 242 19.84 8.97 17.00
CA PHE A 242 20.69 8.64 15.86
C PHE A 242 20.12 9.22 14.56
N SER A 243 20.99 9.49 13.59
CA SER A 243 20.63 10.02 12.29
C SER A 243 20.70 8.92 11.23
N PRO A 244 19.65 8.72 10.43
CA PRO A 244 19.69 7.79 9.31
C PRO A 244 20.52 8.37 8.14
N GLY A 245 20.95 7.51 7.22
CA GLY A 245 21.61 7.90 5.95
C GLY A 245 20.78 7.51 4.73
N CYS A 246 19.69 6.77 4.90
CA CYS A 246 18.77 6.36 3.82
C CYS A 246 17.40 6.01 4.39
N GLY A 247 16.47 5.66 3.51
CA GLY A 247 15.11 5.24 3.87
C GLY A 247 14.15 6.41 4.05
N ILE A 248 12.87 6.06 4.12
CA ILE A 248 11.74 6.96 4.35
C ILE A 248 10.86 6.41 5.46
N ARG A 249 10.18 7.28 6.18
CA ARG A 249 9.45 6.93 7.41
C ARG A 249 8.19 6.13 7.16
N GLN A 250 8.02 5.01 7.87
CA GLN A 250 6.75 4.28 7.90
C GLN A 250 5.77 5.01 8.84
N GLY A 251 4.73 5.62 8.28
CA GLY A 251 3.74 6.42 9.01
C GLY A 251 3.75 7.92 8.71
N ASP A 252 4.72 8.39 7.94
CA ASP A 252 4.76 9.76 7.40
C ASP A 252 3.78 9.89 6.22
N PRO A 253 2.98 10.96 6.14
CA PRO A 253 2.10 11.21 5.00
C PRO A 253 2.80 11.27 3.65
N LEU A 254 4.04 11.80 3.58
CA LEU A 254 4.80 12.00 2.34
C LEU A 254 5.44 10.70 1.81
N SER A 255 5.88 9.81 2.68
CA SER A 255 6.67 8.63 2.32
C SER A 255 6.04 7.72 1.25
N PRO A 256 4.73 7.38 1.29
CA PRO A 256 4.12 6.54 0.26
C PRO A 256 4.21 7.14 -1.15
N TYR A 257 4.10 8.44 -1.28
CA TYR A 257 4.12 9.15 -2.56
C TYR A 257 5.53 9.20 -3.16
N LEU A 258 6.54 9.47 -2.32
CA LEU A 258 7.93 9.39 -2.75
C LEU A 258 8.30 7.97 -3.18
N PHE A 259 7.83 6.97 -2.43
CA PHE A 259 8.08 5.57 -2.76
C PHE A 259 7.48 5.19 -4.12
N VAL A 260 6.22 5.57 -4.39
CA VAL A 260 5.55 5.27 -5.66
C VAL A 260 6.23 5.98 -6.84
N LEU A 261 6.64 7.25 -6.68
CA LEU A 261 7.43 7.96 -7.69
C LEU A 261 8.76 7.25 -8.00
N CYS A 262 9.45 6.75 -6.98
CA CYS A 262 10.68 5.99 -7.15
C CYS A 262 10.45 4.62 -7.82
N MET A 263 9.35 3.94 -7.49
CA MET A 263 8.98 2.67 -8.12
C MET A 263 8.65 2.81 -9.61
N GLU A 264 8.22 4.00 -10.06
CA GLU A 264 7.95 4.26 -11.47
C GLU A 264 9.20 4.13 -12.34
N LYS A 265 10.39 4.30 -11.78
CA LYS A 265 11.66 4.04 -12.51
C LYS A 265 11.80 2.58 -12.93
N LEU A 266 11.27 1.63 -12.16
CA LEU A 266 11.20 0.23 -12.58
C LEU A 266 10.21 0.05 -13.75
N SER A 267 9.07 0.75 -13.73
CA SER A 267 8.14 0.78 -14.87
C SER A 267 8.82 1.33 -16.13
N HIS A 268 9.65 2.38 -15.99
CA HIS A 268 10.42 2.96 -17.10
C HIS A 268 11.42 1.95 -17.70
N LEU A 269 12.17 1.21 -16.89
CA LEU A 269 13.07 0.15 -17.34
C LEU A 269 12.30 -0.95 -18.10
N ILE A 270 11.16 -1.38 -17.56
CA ILE A 270 10.31 -2.37 -18.22
C ILE A 270 9.77 -1.83 -19.55
N PHE A 271 9.34 -0.57 -19.59
CA PHE A 271 8.85 0.08 -20.80
C PHE A 271 9.94 0.18 -21.88
N GLU A 272 11.16 0.57 -21.51
CA GLU A 272 12.31 0.57 -22.43
C GLU A 272 12.55 -0.80 -23.04
N ARG A 273 12.59 -1.86 -22.22
CA ARG A 273 12.79 -3.24 -22.70
C ARG A 273 11.66 -3.74 -23.59
N ARG A 274 10.42 -3.27 -23.35
CA ARG A 274 9.27 -3.52 -24.24
C ARG A 274 9.47 -2.85 -25.60
N ASN A 275 9.88 -1.60 -25.63
CA ASN A 275 10.14 -0.85 -26.87
C ASN A 275 11.25 -1.48 -27.69
N LEU A 276 12.29 -2.00 -27.03
CA LEU A 276 13.39 -2.76 -27.66
C LEU A 276 12.98 -4.18 -28.09
N GLY A 277 11.75 -4.63 -27.78
CA GLY A 277 11.24 -5.96 -28.11
C GLY A 277 11.87 -7.12 -27.30
N THR A 278 12.70 -6.82 -26.30
CA THR A 278 13.35 -7.81 -25.42
C THR A 278 12.42 -8.26 -24.29
N TRP A 279 11.45 -7.43 -23.90
CA TRP A 279 10.39 -7.79 -22.95
C TRP A 279 9.08 -8.07 -23.69
N LYS A 280 8.63 -9.33 -23.66
CA LYS A 280 7.38 -9.77 -24.28
C LYS A 280 6.30 -9.87 -23.21
N SER A 281 5.43 -8.87 -23.18
CA SER A 281 4.28 -8.77 -22.28
C SER A 281 3.26 -9.89 -22.53
N ILE A 282 2.34 -10.10 -21.57
CA ILE A 282 1.23 -11.03 -21.73
C ILE A 282 -0.01 -10.30 -22.24
N LYS A 283 -0.85 -11.01 -23.01
CA LYS A 283 -2.21 -10.58 -23.40
C LYS A 283 -3.23 -11.51 -22.78
N ILE A 284 -4.12 -10.96 -21.97
CA ILE A 284 -5.18 -11.75 -21.31
C ILE A 284 -6.30 -12.04 -22.28
N SER A 285 -6.79 -11.04 -23.00
CA SER A 285 -7.85 -11.14 -24.02
C SER A 285 -7.29 -10.87 -25.42
N ARG A 286 -8.07 -11.19 -26.48
CA ARG A 286 -7.65 -11.10 -27.89
C ARG A 286 -7.41 -9.66 -28.35
N GLY A 287 -8.16 -8.69 -27.84
CA GLY A 287 -8.05 -7.26 -28.16
C GLY A 287 -7.57 -6.42 -26.99
N GLY A 288 -7.27 -7.04 -25.86
CA GLY A 288 -6.94 -6.34 -24.61
C GLY A 288 -5.51 -5.80 -24.56
N PRO A 289 -5.22 -5.00 -23.53
CA PRO A 289 -3.93 -4.39 -23.33
C PRO A 289 -2.83 -5.43 -23.04
N GLU A 290 -1.60 -5.05 -23.32
CA GLU A 290 -0.42 -5.81 -22.93
C GLU A 290 -0.06 -5.53 -21.48
N ILE A 291 0.11 -6.59 -20.68
CA ILE A 291 0.45 -6.50 -19.27
C ILE A 291 1.87 -7.01 -19.06
N SER A 292 2.74 -6.15 -18.58
CA SER A 292 4.13 -6.47 -18.23
C SER A 292 4.35 -6.58 -16.74
N HIS A 293 3.61 -5.82 -15.94
CA HIS A 293 3.72 -5.80 -14.48
C HIS A 293 2.45 -5.27 -13.83
N LEU A 294 2.30 -5.53 -12.52
CA LEU A 294 1.32 -4.93 -11.63
C LEU A 294 2.02 -4.54 -10.34
N PHE A 295 1.88 -3.28 -9.94
CA PHE A 295 2.50 -2.73 -8.74
C PHE A 295 1.44 -2.21 -7.76
N PHE A 296 1.66 -2.48 -6.49
CA PHE A 296 0.94 -1.86 -5.39
C PHE A 296 1.95 -1.57 -4.27
N THR A 297 2.52 -0.37 -4.25
CA THR A 297 3.69 -0.03 -3.43
C THR A 297 4.84 -1.01 -3.67
N ASP A 298 5.15 -1.82 -2.68
CA ASP A 298 6.21 -2.83 -2.66
C ASP A 298 5.74 -4.25 -3.06
N ASP A 299 4.43 -4.46 -3.26
CA ASP A 299 3.89 -5.70 -3.81
C ASP A 299 3.97 -5.69 -5.35
N LEU A 300 4.88 -6.49 -5.91
CA LEU A 300 5.21 -6.51 -7.34
C LEU A 300 4.89 -7.86 -7.97
N ILE A 301 4.27 -7.84 -9.16
CA ILE A 301 4.16 -9.02 -10.04
C ILE A 301 4.64 -8.62 -11.43
N LEU A 302 5.67 -9.29 -11.95
CA LEU A 302 6.15 -9.15 -13.32
C LEU A 302 5.57 -10.27 -14.18
N PHE A 303 5.18 -9.94 -15.41
CA PHE A 303 4.63 -10.89 -16.37
C PHE A 303 5.42 -10.87 -17.68
N GLY A 304 5.59 -12.03 -18.29
CA GLY A 304 6.21 -12.14 -19.60
C GLY A 304 6.03 -13.52 -20.22
N GLN A 305 6.60 -13.69 -21.42
CA GLN A 305 6.65 -15.00 -22.08
C GLN A 305 7.55 -15.95 -21.27
N ALA A 306 7.15 -17.21 -21.10
CA ALA A 306 7.95 -18.20 -20.40
C ALA A 306 9.15 -18.64 -21.24
N SER A 307 10.28 -17.96 -21.07
CA SER A 307 11.56 -18.28 -21.68
C SER A 307 12.73 -17.85 -20.78
N ILE A 308 13.87 -18.50 -20.91
CA ILE A 308 15.09 -18.18 -20.17
C ILE A 308 15.55 -16.74 -20.51
N SER A 309 15.50 -16.34 -21.79
CA SER A 309 15.83 -14.99 -22.21
C SER A 309 14.96 -13.93 -21.51
N GLN A 310 13.65 -14.17 -21.45
CA GLN A 310 12.72 -13.26 -20.77
C GLN A 310 13.01 -13.16 -19.28
N ALA A 311 13.29 -14.30 -18.61
CA ALA A 311 13.64 -14.33 -17.19
C ALA A 311 14.92 -13.53 -16.91
N LYS A 312 15.95 -13.64 -17.79
CA LYS A 312 17.17 -12.83 -17.71
C LYS A 312 16.86 -11.34 -17.83
N THR A 313 16.09 -10.93 -18.84
CA THR A 313 15.67 -9.52 -19.00
C THR A 313 14.91 -8.99 -17.78
N MET A 314 14.01 -9.79 -17.19
CA MET A 314 13.29 -9.42 -15.97
C MET A 314 14.25 -9.21 -14.80
N LYS A 315 15.21 -10.12 -14.63
CA LYS A 315 16.21 -10.05 -13.56
C LYS A 315 17.13 -8.83 -13.76
N GLU A 316 17.64 -8.60 -14.97
CA GLU A 316 18.45 -7.43 -15.31
C GLU A 316 17.76 -6.11 -14.97
N CYS A 317 16.48 -5.96 -15.31
CA CYS A 317 15.71 -4.76 -14.94
C CYS A 317 15.62 -4.56 -13.42
N LEU A 318 15.42 -5.65 -12.67
CA LEU A 318 15.37 -5.60 -11.21
C LEU A 318 16.72 -5.28 -10.60
N ASP A 319 17.78 -5.91 -11.09
CA ASP A 319 19.13 -5.71 -10.59
C ASP A 319 19.56 -4.24 -10.83
N ILE A 320 19.36 -3.70 -12.04
CA ILE A 320 19.58 -2.28 -12.34
C ILE A 320 18.77 -1.39 -11.37
N PHE A 321 17.48 -1.64 -11.21
CA PHE A 321 16.65 -0.86 -10.30
C PHE A 321 17.14 -0.94 -8.85
N CYS A 322 17.50 -2.14 -8.38
CA CYS A 322 18.00 -2.36 -7.03
C CYS A 322 19.33 -1.64 -6.78
N ASP A 323 20.24 -1.68 -7.76
CA ASP A 323 21.53 -1.03 -7.67
C ASP A 323 21.39 0.48 -7.54
N TYR A 324 20.51 1.12 -8.31
CA TYR A 324 20.30 2.56 -8.26
C TYR A 324 19.47 3.02 -7.05
N SER A 325 18.43 2.29 -6.73
CA SER A 325 17.48 2.68 -5.66
C SER A 325 17.92 2.29 -4.26
N GLY A 326 18.89 1.37 -4.12
CA GLY A 326 19.25 0.73 -2.85
C GLY A 326 18.25 -0.34 -2.39
N GLN A 327 17.27 -0.68 -3.22
CA GLN A 327 16.33 -1.74 -2.93
C GLN A 327 17.02 -3.12 -2.95
N GLN A 328 16.38 -4.10 -2.36
CA GLN A 328 16.87 -5.47 -2.35
C GLN A 328 15.73 -6.45 -2.50
N VAL A 329 15.85 -7.39 -3.43
CA VAL A 329 14.89 -8.48 -3.59
C VAL A 329 15.10 -9.55 -2.51
N SER A 330 14.01 -10.00 -1.90
CA SER A 330 14.00 -11.17 -1.02
C SER A 330 13.69 -12.41 -1.85
N TYR A 331 14.68 -12.97 -2.53
CA TYR A 331 14.51 -14.13 -3.40
C TYR A 331 13.83 -15.33 -2.72
N PRO A 332 14.16 -15.70 -1.45
CA PRO A 332 13.48 -16.80 -0.76
C PRO A 332 11.99 -16.59 -0.53
N LYS A 333 11.52 -15.33 -0.47
CA LYS A 333 10.10 -14.99 -0.33
C LYS A 333 9.42 -14.75 -1.66
N SER A 334 10.17 -14.42 -2.69
CA SER A 334 9.67 -14.27 -4.06
C SER A 334 9.23 -15.62 -4.63
N ARG A 335 8.33 -15.63 -5.61
CA ARG A 335 7.76 -16.87 -6.18
C ARG A 335 7.60 -16.74 -7.70
N VAL A 336 7.96 -17.78 -8.41
CA VAL A 336 7.77 -17.92 -9.86
C VAL A 336 6.63 -18.90 -10.14
N LEU A 337 5.71 -18.50 -11.02
CA LEU A 337 4.62 -19.34 -11.52
C LEU A 337 4.61 -19.31 -13.05
N CYS A 338 4.62 -20.48 -13.68
CA CYS A 338 4.47 -20.61 -15.12
C CYS A 338 3.06 -21.12 -15.48
N SER A 339 2.59 -20.80 -16.68
CA SER A 339 1.33 -21.32 -17.21
C SER A 339 1.40 -22.83 -17.43
N THR A 340 0.26 -23.50 -17.42
CA THR A 340 0.14 -24.98 -17.40
C THR A 340 0.74 -25.68 -18.63
N ASN A 341 0.92 -24.98 -19.72
CA ASN A 341 1.51 -25.50 -20.97
C ASN A 341 3.05 -25.42 -21.01
N VAL A 342 3.69 -24.82 -20.00
CA VAL A 342 5.17 -24.78 -19.89
C VAL A 342 5.65 -26.10 -19.32
N LYS A 343 6.65 -26.70 -19.97
CA LYS A 343 7.26 -27.93 -19.47
C LYS A 343 7.95 -27.71 -18.13
N GLU A 344 7.90 -28.68 -17.26
CA GLU A 344 8.46 -28.59 -15.90
C GLU A 344 9.97 -28.26 -15.92
N ARG A 345 10.71 -28.85 -16.88
CA ARG A 345 12.14 -28.55 -17.07
C ARG A 345 12.38 -27.06 -17.34
N ASP A 346 11.60 -26.46 -18.27
CA ASP A 346 11.76 -25.08 -18.66
C ASP A 346 11.35 -24.14 -17.51
N ALA A 347 10.28 -24.51 -16.78
CA ALA A 347 9.82 -23.77 -15.61
C ALA A 347 10.90 -23.76 -14.49
N LYS A 348 11.60 -24.89 -14.25
CA LYS A 348 12.71 -24.97 -13.28
C LYS A 348 13.87 -24.06 -13.70
N LEU A 349 14.27 -24.10 -14.97
CA LEU A 349 15.35 -23.22 -15.50
C LEU A 349 15.00 -21.72 -15.38
N ILE A 350 13.72 -21.35 -15.63
CA ILE A 350 13.24 -19.98 -15.42
C ILE A 350 13.34 -19.58 -13.94
N ALA A 351 12.93 -20.46 -13.03
CA ALA A 351 12.97 -20.22 -11.59
C ALA A 351 14.42 -20.10 -11.07
N GLU A 352 15.35 -20.89 -11.60
CA GLU A 352 16.78 -20.78 -11.32
C GLU A 352 17.36 -19.42 -11.74
N VAL A 353 17.03 -18.95 -12.96
CA VAL A 353 17.45 -17.60 -13.42
C VAL A 353 16.89 -16.51 -12.54
N CYS A 354 15.65 -16.66 -12.04
CA CYS A 354 15.00 -15.72 -11.14
C CYS A 354 15.48 -15.85 -9.68
N ASP A 355 16.35 -16.77 -9.34
CA ASP A 355 16.76 -17.11 -7.96
C ASP A 355 15.57 -17.30 -6.99
N SER A 356 14.42 -17.71 -7.50
CA SER A 356 13.16 -17.74 -6.75
C SER A 356 12.46 -19.08 -6.85
N PRO A 357 11.89 -19.62 -5.75
CA PRO A 357 11.20 -20.88 -5.78
C PRO A 357 10.01 -20.88 -6.77
N ILE A 358 9.90 -21.99 -7.52
CA ILE A 358 8.73 -22.23 -8.37
C ILE A 358 7.54 -22.63 -7.51
N THR A 359 6.35 -22.20 -7.89
CA THR A 359 5.10 -22.57 -7.22
C THR A 359 3.98 -22.89 -8.23
N LYS A 360 3.01 -23.67 -7.79
CA LYS A 360 1.75 -23.89 -8.52
C LYS A 360 0.65 -22.92 -8.08
N ASP A 361 0.87 -22.16 -7.00
CA ASP A 361 -0.07 -21.21 -6.45
C ASP A 361 0.70 -20.05 -5.82
N LEU A 362 0.43 -18.81 -6.27
CA LEU A 362 1.00 -17.59 -5.70
C LEU A 362 0.28 -17.12 -4.42
N GLY A 363 -0.74 -17.86 -3.99
CA GLY A 363 -1.49 -17.58 -2.77
C GLY A 363 -2.38 -16.35 -2.88
N LYS A 364 -2.13 -15.37 -2.00
CA LYS A 364 -2.87 -14.11 -1.98
C LYS A 364 -2.09 -12.98 -2.66
N TYR A 365 -2.82 -12.12 -3.34
CA TYR A 365 -2.33 -10.84 -3.81
C TYR A 365 -3.21 -9.73 -3.21
N LEU A 366 -2.59 -8.77 -2.55
CA LEU A 366 -3.27 -7.67 -1.84
C LEU A 366 -4.37 -8.18 -0.87
N GLY A 367 -4.07 -9.29 -0.19
CA GLY A 367 -4.97 -9.91 0.80
C GLY A 367 -6.11 -10.76 0.22
N VAL A 368 -6.27 -10.83 -1.11
CA VAL A 368 -7.29 -11.61 -1.79
C VAL A 368 -6.67 -12.85 -2.46
N PRO A 369 -7.26 -14.04 -2.32
CA PRO A 369 -6.79 -15.23 -3.03
C PRO A 369 -6.82 -15.04 -4.55
N LEU A 370 -5.72 -15.42 -5.20
CA LEU A 370 -5.66 -15.53 -6.66
C LEU A 370 -6.38 -16.82 -7.08
N ILE A 371 -7.66 -16.69 -7.41
CA ILE A 371 -8.55 -17.84 -7.60
C ILE A 371 -8.22 -18.55 -8.89
N HIS A 372 -7.97 -19.84 -8.77
CA HIS A 372 -7.65 -20.70 -9.92
C HIS A 372 -8.78 -21.70 -10.27
N GLY A 373 -10.04 -21.39 -10.01
CA GLY A 373 -11.18 -22.27 -10.29
C GLY A 373 -12.44 -21.82 -9.59
N ARG A 374 -13.42 -22.76 -9.44
CA ARG A 374 -14.70 -22.44 -8.80
C ARG A 374 -14.48 -21.91 -7.37
N VAL A 375 -15.05 -20.76 -7.06
CA VAL A 375 -15.07 -20.16 -5.72
C VAL A 375 -15.76 -21.12 -4.75
N ARG A 376 -15.06 -21.55 -3.70
CA ARG A 376 -15.58 -22.42 -2.63
C ARG A 376 -15.50 -21.69 -1.30
N VAL A 377 -16.31 -22.09 -0.33
CA VAL A 377 -16.27 -21.55 1.04
C VAL A 377 -14.87 -21.58 1.64
N ARG A 378 -14.15 -22.71 1.46
CA ARG A 378 -12.77 -22.88 1.95
C ARG A 378 -11.77 -21.86 1.38
N THR A 379 -12.04 -21.30 0.19
CA THR A 379 -11.16 -20.30 -0.44
C THR A 379 -11.02 -19.04 0.40
N TYR A 380 -12.07 -18.69 1.14
CA TYR A 380 -12.13 -17.49 1.97
C TYR A 380 -12.31 -17.81 3.45
N TRP A 381 -11.95 -19.03 3.87
CA TRP A 381 -12.09 -19.44 5.27
C TRP A 381 -11.33 -18.56 6.24
N ASP A 382 -10.21 -18.00 5.81
CA ASP A 382 -9.43 -17.03 6.58
C ASP A 382 -10.21 -15.74 6.95
N ILE A 383 -11.17 -15.33 6.11
CA ILE A 383 -12.07 -14.20 6.43
C ILE A 383 -12.99 -14.60 7.59
N VAL A 384 -13.52 -15.83 7.57
CA VAL A 384 -14.35 -16.36 8.66
C VAL A 384 -13.55 -16.41 9.95
N GLU A 385 -12.36 -17.00 9.92
CA GLU A 385 -11.49 -17.08 11.11
C GLU A 385 -11.10 -15.70 11.65
N ARG A 386 -10.75 -14.75 10.78
CA ARG A 386 -10.44 -13.38 11.21
C ARG A 386 -11.65 -12.71 11.83
N THR A 387 -12.85 -12.92 11.27
CA THR A 387 -14.10 -12.38 11.84
C THR A 387 -14.35 -12.95 13.23
N GLN A 388 -14.22 -14.27 13.40
CA GLN A 388 -14.36 -14.94 14.71
C GLN A 388 -13.34 -14.43 15.73
N LYS A 389 -12.05 -14.32 15.35
CA LYS A 389 -10.98 -13.78 16.22
C LYS A 389 -11.25 -12.33 16.65
N ARG A 390 -11.85 -11.52 15.78
CA ARG A 390 -12.20 -10.12 16.10
C ARG A 390 -13.40 -10.03 17.06
N LEU A 391 -14.28 -11.03 17.03
CA LEU A 391 -15.47 -11.14 17.89
C LEU A 391 -15.28 -12.16 19.03
N ALA A 392 -14.07 -12.22 19.61
CA ALA A 392 -13.78 -13.12 20.72
C ALA A 392 -14.80 -12.97 21.88
N ALA A 393 -15.13 -14.10 22.53
CA ALA A 393 -16.23 -14.19 23.52
C ALA A 393 -16.17 -13.14 24.64
N TRP A 394 -14.97 -12.84 25.17
CA TRP A 394 -14.82 -11.84 26.24
C TRP A 394 -15.30 -10.42 25.85
N LYS A 395 -15.29 -10.08 24.55
CA LYS A 395 -15.84 -8.81 24.06
C LYS A 395 -17.37 -8.77 24.11
N MET A 396 -18.01 -9.92 23.99
CA MET A 396 -19.46 -10.00 24.15
C MET A 396 -19.86 -9.62 25.59
N ASP A 397 -19.14 -10.14 26.57
CA ASP A 397 -19.43 -9.92 27.97
C ASP A 397 -19.11 -8.48 28.41
N SER A 398 -18.10 -7.88 27.77
CA SER A 398 -17.61 -6.53 28.11
C SER A 398 -18.34 -5.39 27.39
N LEU A 399 -19.02 -5.66 26.25
CA LEU A 399 -19.62 -4.62 25.43
C LEU A 399 -21.14 -4.54 25.59
N SER A 400 -21.66 -3.31 25.69
CA SER A 400 -23.10 -3.04 25.56
C SER A 400 -23.60 -3.41 24.16
N LEU A 401 -24.92 -3.52 23.98
CA LEU A 401 -25.51 -3.78 22.65
C LEU A 401 -25.07 -2.75 21.61
N ALA A 402 -25.03 -1.47 21.98
CA ALA A 402 -24.54 -0.39 21.10
C ALA A 402 -23.06 -0.59 20.72
N GLY A 403 -22.21 -0.98 21.66
CA GLY A 403 -20.80 -1.31 21.44
C GLY A 403 -20.63 -2.49 20.48
N ARG A 404 -21.46 -3.55 20.62
CA ARG A 404 -21.46 -4.71 19.70
C ARG A 404 -21.87 -4.30 18.29
N VAL A 405 -22.92 -3.49 18.12
CA VAL A 405 -23.34 -2.94 16.82
C VAL A 405 -22.21 -2.14 16.17
N THR A 406 -21.54 -1.29 16.95
CA THR A 406 -20.41 -0.48 16.46
C THR A 406 -19.26 -1.36 15.99
N LEU A 407 -18.89 -2.40 16.76
CA LEU A 407 -17.83 -3.34 16.40
C LEU A 407 -18.17 -4.12 15.11
N ILE A 408 -19.41 -4.59 14.96
CA ILE A 408 -19.88 -5.26 13.74
C ILE A 408 -19.74 -4.32 12.55
N LYS A 409 -20.24 -3.09 12.64
CA LYS A 409 -20.23 -2.12 11.52
C LYS A 409 -18.83 -1.65 11.17
N ALA A 410 -18.02 -1.30 12.15
CA ALA A 410 -16.70 -0.71 11.93
C ALA A 410 -15.63 -1.75 11.57
N VAL A 411 -15.75 -2.98 12.07
CA VAL A 411 -14.68 -3.98 11.94
C VAL A 411 -15.10 -5.17 11.08
N THR A 412 -16.09 -5.95 11.51
CA THR A 412 -16.35 -7.24 10.85
C THR A 412 -17.01 -7.09 9.49
N SER A 413 -17.86 -6.08 9.30
CA SER A 413 -18.43 -5.76 7.98
C SER A 413 -17.37 -5.27 6.98
N ALA A 414 -16.25 -4.71 7.47
CA ALA A 414 -15.17 -4.23 6.60
C ALA A 414 -14.20 -5.34 6.14
N LEU A 415 -14.04 -6.41 6.93
CA LEU A 415 -13.08 -7.48 6.65
C LEU A 415 -13.24 -8.14 5.26
N PRO A 416 -14.46 -8.46 4.77
CA PRO A 416 -14.64 -9.13 3.49
C PRO A 416 -14.70 -8.18 2.28
N ILE A 417 -14.71 -6.86 2.46
CA ILE A 417 -15.01 -5.87 1.39
C ILE A 417 -14.11 -6.05 0.17
N TYR A 418 -12.80 -6.17 0.35
CA TYR A 418 -11.87 -6.29 -0.79
C TYR A 418 -12.14 -7.54 -1.62
N ALA A 419 -12.38 -8.68 -0.98
CA ALA A 419 -12.75 -9.90 -1.69
C ALA A 419 -14.15 -9.81 -2.32
N MET A 420 -15.11 -9.17 -1.65
CA MET A 420 -16.47 -8.97 -2.17
C MET A 420 -16.53 -8.08 -3.42
N GLN A 421 -15.56 -7.20 -3.62
CA GLN A 421 -15.48 -6.32 -4.80
C GLN A 421 -15.01 -7.06 -6.06
N THR A 422 -14.37 -8.21 -5.90
CA THR A 422 -13.74 -8.94 -7.02
C THR A 422 -14.41 -10.26 -7.33
N VAL A 423 -15.27 -10.78 -6.44
CA VAL A 423 -15.89 -12.09 -6.62
C VAL A 423 -17.24 -12.22 -5.94
N LYS A 424 -18.13 -13.00 -6.56
CA LYS A 424 -19.41 -13.39 -5.96
C LYS A 424 -19.19 -14.47 -4.90
N PHE A 425 -19.50 -14.15 -3.66
CA PHE A 425 -19.38 -15.10 -2.55
C PHE A 425 -20.45 -16.20 -2.64
N PRO A 426 -20.10 -17.47 -2.32
CA PRO A 426 -21.08 -18.51 -2.12
C PRO A 426 -22.10 -18.13 -1.05
N SER A 427 -23.38 -18.50 -1.25
CA SER A 427 -24.46 -18.17 -0.29
C SER A 427 -24.17 -18.71 1.11
N GLU A 428 -23.55 -19.89 1.22
CA GLU A 428 -23.13 -20.47 2.48
C GLU A 428 -22.10 -19.59 3.22
N MET A 429 -21.16 -18.99 2.49
CA MET A 429 -20.17 -18.07 3.06
C MET A 429 -20.85 -16.81 3.62
N CYS A 430 -21.78 -16.23 2.86
CA CYS A 430 -22.56 -15.08 3.30
C CYS A 430 -23.35 -15.41 4.59
N TYR A 431 -24.02 -16.55 4.59
CA TYR A 431 -24.76 -17.03 5.75
C TYR A 431 -23.87 -17.22 7.00
N LYS A 432 -22.68 -17.80 6.83
CA LYS A 432 -21.73 -18.00 7.95
C LYS A 432 -21.29 -16.66 8.56
N LEU A 433 -20.95 -15.67 7.73
CA LEU A 433 -20.54 -14.34 8.22
C LEU A 433 -21.72 -13.63 8.94
N ASP A 434 -22.91 -13.68 8.35
CA ASP A 434 -24.11 -13.11 8.97
C ASP A 434 -24.46 -13.82 10.29
N LYS A 435 -24.29 -15.16 10.36
CA LYS A 435 -24.48 -15.93 11.58
C LYS A 435 -23.53 -15.50 12.69
N ILE A 436 -22.23 -15.36 12.39
CA ILE A 436 -21.22 -14.92 13.35
C ILE A 436 -21.57 -13.53 13.91
N ASN A 437 -21.94 -12.58 13.04
CA ASN A 437 -22.34 -11.24 13.44
C ASN A 437 -23.61 -11.23 14.31
N ARG A 438 -24.60 -12.04 13.94
CA ARG A 438 -25.86 -12.19 14.70
C ARG A 438 -25.63 -12.79 16.08
N ASP A 439 -24.86 -13.89 16.16
CA ASP A 439 -24.57 -14.58 17.40
C ASP A 439 -23.79 -13.65 18.36
N PHE A 440 -22.84 -12.86 17.84
CA PHE A 440 -22.16 -11.84 18.63
C PHE A 440 -23.07 -10.70 19.09
N LEU A 441 -23.98 -10.24 18.25
CA LEU A 441 -24.90 -9.16 18.61
C LEU A 441 -25.74 -9.53 19.82
N TRP A 442 -26.26 -10.76 19.86
CA TRP A 442 -27.16 -11.25 20.91
C TRP A 442 -26.45 -11.85 22.13
N GLY A 443 -25.13 -11.95 22.09
CA GLY A 443 -24.35 -12.38 23.26
C GLY A 443 -24.26 -13.89 23.45
N HIS A 444 -24.17 -14.67 22.37
CA HIS A 444 -24.16 -16.15 22.46
C HIS A 444 -22.82 -16.72 22.02
N SER A 445 -22.24 -17.57 22.88
CA SER A 445 -21.00 -18.29 22.59
C SER A 445 -21.19 -19.79 22.36
N SER A 446 -22.19 -20.45 22.91
CA SER A 446 -22.28 -21.91 22.88
C SER A 446 -23.66 -22.55 23.06
N LYS A 447 -24.72 -21.82 23.41
CA LYS A 447 -26.05 -22.40 23.58
C LYS A 447 -27.04 -21.86 22.54
N ALA A 448 -27.96 -22.73 22.05
CA ALA A 448 -29.01 -22.31 21.16
C ALA A 448 -29.91 -21.30 21.91
N VAL A 449 -30.01 -20.08 21.39
CA VAL A 449 -30.82 -19.02 22.01
C VAL A 449 -31.81 -18.47 21.01
N VAL A 450 -32.96 -18.14 21.54
CA VAL A 450 -34.04 -17.50 20.79
C VAL A 450 -33.65 -16.05 20.51
N HIS A 451 -33.49 -15.71 19.23
CA HIS A 451 -33.30 -14.33 18.81
C HIS A 451 -34.64 -13.59 18.85
N LEU A 452 -34.74 -12.56 19.66
CA LEU A 452 -36.00 -11.81 19.86
C LEU A 452 -36.46 -11.08 18.59
N VAL A 453 -35.53 -10.73 17.70
CA VAL A 453 -35.80 -10.02 16.46
C VAL A 453 -35.15 -10.73 15.29
N LYS A 454 -35.88 -10.90 14.18
CA LYS A 454 -35.35 -11.51 12.93
C LYS A 454 -34.15 -10.71 12.41
N TRP A 455 -33.13 -11.42 11.94
CA TRP A 455 -31.90 -10.80 11.38
C TRP A 455 -32.20 -9.80 10.26
N ASP A 456 -33.22 -10.10 9.45
CA ASP A 456 -33.68 -9.21 8.38
C ASP A 456 -34.16 -7.86 8.91
N THR A 457 -34.89 -7.85 10.01
CA THR A 457 -35.35 -6.63 10.69
C THR A 457 -34.19 -5.85 11.30
N VAL A 458 -33.24 -6.55 11.96
CA VAL A 458 -32.02 -5.95 12.51
C VAL A 458 -31.20 -5.23 11.42
N CYS A 459 -31.16 -5.81 10.21
CA CYS A 459 -30.40 -5.27 9.08
C CYS A 459 -31.09 -4.11 8.35
N LEU A 460 -32.35 -3.80 8.65
CA LEU A 460 -33.01 -2.62 8.06
C LEU A 460 -32.27 -1.31 8.36
N PRO A 461 -32.38 -0.31 7.51
CA PRO A 461 -31.91 1.04 7.79
C PRO A 461 -32.50 1.61 9.08
N LYS A 462 -31.76 2.51 9.75
CA LYS A 462 -32.21 3.13 11.00
C LYS A 462 -33.56 3.85 10.88
N ASN A 463 -33.81 4.52 9.77
CA ASN A 463 -35.08 5.20 9.48
C ASN A 463 -36.26 4.23 9.24
N LYS A 464 -36.00 2.91 9.13
CA LYS A 464 -37.00 1.85 9.03
C LYS A 464 -37.02 0.95 10.26
N GLY A 465 -36.50 1.42 11.41
CA GLY A 465 -36.50 0.71 12.68
C GLY A 465 -35.44 -0.36 12.86
N GLY A 466 -34.49 -0.51 11.91
CA GLY A 466 -33.37 -1.45 12.04
C GLY A 466 -32.12 -0.82 12.64
N LEU A 467 -31.08 -1.62 12.81
CA LEU A 467 -29.77 -1.17 13.31
C LEU A 467 -28.84 -0.71 12.18
N GLY A 468 -29.23 -0.89 10.90
CA GLY A 468 -28.43 -0.52 9.73
C GLY A 468 -27.16 -1.36 9.59
N ILE A 469 -27.18 -2.62 10.03
CA ILE A 469 -26.14 -3.61 9.73
C ILE A 469 -26.42 -4.14 8.32
N LYS A 470 -25.40 -4.20 7.47
CA LYS A 470 -25.55 -4.66 6.08
C LYS A 470 -25.45 -6.18 6.01
N LYS A 471 -26.41 -6.83 5.34
CA LYS A 471 -26.32 -8.27 5.05
C LYS A 471 -25.16 -8.54 4.10
N THR A 472 -24.40 -9.58 4.36
CA THR A 472 -23.21 -9.95 3.58
C THR A 472 -23.53 -10.18 2.10
N LYS A 473 -24.62 -10.89 1.78
CA LYS A 473 -25.05 -11.18 0.40
C LYS A 473 -25.40 -9.90 -0.37
N GLU A 474 -26.19 -9.03 0.23
CA GLU A 474 -26.64 -7.77 -0.39
C GLU A 474 -25.46 -6.81 -0.58
N MET A 475 -24.56 -6.75 0.39
CA MET A 475 -23.33 -5.96 0.29
C MET A 475 -22.43 -6.45 -0.84
N ASN A 476 -22.24 -7.77 -0.97
CA ASN A 476 -21.44 -8.33 -2.06
C ASN A 476 -22.06 -8.02 -3.43
N GLN A 477 -23.39 -8.15 -3.59
CA GLN A 477 -24.08 -7.80 -4.82
C GLN A 477 -23.94 -6.31 -5.17
N ALA A 478 -24.07 -5.41 -4.18
CA ALA A 478 -23.92 -3.98 -4.39
C ALA A 478 -22.50 -3.61 -4.82
N LEU A 479 -21.49 -4.24 -4.21
CA LEU A 479 -20.08 -4.00 -4.57
C LEU A 479 -19.74 -4.49 -5.98
N LEU A 480 -20.26 -5.65 -6.38
CA LEU A 480 -20.10 -6.16 -7.75
C LEU A 480 -20.88 -5.31 -8.77
N ALA A 481 -22.10 -4.86 -8.43
CA ALA A 481 -22.86 -3.94 -9.27
C ALA A 481 -22.12 -2.61 -9.48
N LYS A 482 -21.44 -2.09 -8.43
CA LYS A 482 -20.57 -0.90 -8.55
C LYS A 482 -19.41 -1.15 -9.53
N ALA A 483 -18.78 -2.32 -9.48
CA ALA A 483 -17.74 -2.69 -10.45
C ALA A 483 -18.28 -2.75 -11.88
N GLY A 484 -19.46 -3.39 -12.09
CA GLY A 484 -20.13 -3.40 -13.38
C GLY A 484 -20.49 -2.00 -13.89
N TRP A 485 -20.92 -1.12 -12.99
CA TRP A 485 -21.21 0.28 -13.34
C TRP A 485 -19.97 1.03 -13.84
N ARG A 486 -18.81 0.84 -13.22
CA ARG A 486 -17.54 1.43 -13.66
C ARG A 486 -17.17 1.00 -15.08
N ILE A 487 -17.40 -0.28 -15.44
CA ILE A 487 -17.21 -0.78 -16.82
C ILE A 487 -18.17 -0.06 -17.79
N LEU A 488 -19.44 0.10 -17.43
CA LEU A 488 -20.42 0.80 -18.27
C LEU A 488 -20.10 2.28 -18.48
N GLN A 489 -19.44 2.92 -17.51
CA GLN A 489 -18.97 4.30 -17.61
C GLN A 489 -17.66 4.44 -18.38
N ASN A 490 -17.10 3.35 -18.90
CA ASN A 490 -15.81 3.32 -19.61
C ASN A 490 -14.69 4.02 -18.79
N GLU A 491 -14.64 3.77 -17.46
CA GLU A 491 -13.55 4.30 -16.66
C GLU A 491 -12.18 3.87 -17.20
N ASP A 492 -11.25 4.82 -17.26
CA ASP A 492 -9.88 4.55 -17.69
C ASP A 492 -9.18 3.62 -16.68
N GLY A 493 -8.98 2.36 -17.06
CA GLY A 493 -8.30 1.38 -16.22
C GLY A 493 -7.99 0.12 -17.00
N ILE A 494 -6.81 -0.45 -16.75
CA ILE A 494 -6.38 -1.71 -17.42
C ILE A 494 -7.45 -2.80 -17.24
N TRP A 495 -8.04 -2.90 -16.06
CA TRP A 495 -9.03 -3.94 -15.73
C TRP A 495 -10.35 -3.81 -16.52
N CYS A 496 -10.73 -2.59 -16.95
CA CYS A 496 -11.91 -2.37 -17.79
C CYS A 496 -11.69 -2.78 -19.25
N GLN A 497 -10.42 -2.85 -19.68
CA GLN A 497 -10.03 -3.16 -21.06
C GLN A 497 -9.73 -4.65 -21.28
N ILE A 498 -9.71 -5.45 -20.20
CA ILE A 498 -9.45 -6.90 -20.23
C ILE A 498 -10.73 -7.69 -20.48
#